data_27a025e7638e5777ca08208e8658ac15
#
_entry.id   27a025e7638e5777ca08208e8658ac15
#
_cell.length_a   1.000
_cell.length_b   1.000
_cell.length_c   1.000
_cell.angle_alpha   90.00
_cell.angle_beta   90.00
_cell.angle_gamma   90.00
#
_symmetry.space_group_name_H-M   'P 1'
#
loop_
_entity.id
_entity.type
_entity.pdbx_description
1 polymer ?
#
loop_
_entity_poly.entity_id
_entity_poly.type
_entity_poly.pdbx_seq_one_letter_code
_entity_poly.pdbx_strand_id
1 'polypeptide(L)'
;MLIGISPVRISFAGGGTDLPEFYEKYEGSVVATTISQYTYVMIQERSDNAFQAFSPDFQKHYKATKFNKIEIEDGTEIASSVIKYLKYKKGINIVLCSDAPTGSGLGTSGALTVNLVNLIYNLQGLKNSKKNIAETAFKIGHDVLNWPIGKQDEYISSYGGLNFIKFKKNKIQVIPIKMEKNVTKELQNNLLLFFLGATRNSSTILSQQVKNIKEKNNKTIESLEQVNKLSKKMFRVLKKSNIDEFGDLLDEGWNAKKRFSEGVTNNKINKIYDLALQNGAVGGKLTGAGGGGHLLFYCKPTKKKNLIKKLTNIGLSHVPLKFTNQGPQVLNLYDTIGGSTK
;
A
#
# COMPACT_ATOMS: atom_id res chain seq x y z
N MET A 1 13.32 22.03 -9.56
CA MET A 1 13.30 20.71 -8.91
C MET A 1 11.89 20.44 -8.41
N LEU A 2 11.33 19.26 -8.71
CA LEU A 2 10.02 18.84 -8.22
C LEU A 2 10.16 17.74 -7.17
N ILE A 3 9.29 17.77 -6.17
CA ILE A 3 9.18 16.73 -5.15
C ILE A 3 7.75 16.19 -5.18
N GLY A 4 7.63 14.89 -5.41
CA GLY A 4 6.39 14.15 -5.26
C GLY A 4 6.32 13.52 -3.87
N ILE A 5 5.14 13.58 -3.25
CA ILE A 5 4.86 12.95 -1.97
C ILE A 5 3.59 12.13 -2.12
N SER A 6 3.65 10.83 -1.85
CA SER A 6 2.47 9.96 -1.92
C SER A 6 2.33 9.12 -0.65
N PRO A 7 1.14 9.04 -0.03
CA PRO A 7 0.95 8.27 1.18
C PRO A 7 0.94 6.77 0.89
N VAL A 8 1.48 5.98 1.82
CA VAL A 8 1.27 4.54 1.84
C VAL A 8 -0.07 4.19 2.49
N ARG A 9 -0.45 2.92 2.48
CA ARG A 9 -1.78 2.46 2.90
C ARG A 9 -1.76 1.33 3.92
N ILE A 10 -2.83 1.26 4.71
CA ILE A 10 -3.21 0.08 5.47
C ILE A 10 -4.52 -0.49 4.90
N SER A 11 -4.52 -1.81 4.62
CA SER A 11 -5.71 -2.56 4.21
C SER A 11 -6.35 -3.22 5.43
N PHE A 12 -7.58 -2.84 5.76
CA PHE A 12 -8.30 -3.41 6.89
C PHE A 12 -8.97 -4.73 6.55
N ALA A 13 -9.68 -4.79 5.42
CA ALA A 13 -10.39 -6.00 4.99
C ALA A 13 -10.37 -6.16 3.47
N GLY A 14 -10.55 -7.39 2.99
CA GLY A 14 -10.73 -7.70 1.58
C GLY A 14 -9.45 -7.86 0.75
N GLY A 15 -8.27 -7.55 1.29
CA GLY A 15 -7.01 -7.66 0.54
C GLY A 15 -6.81 -9.07 -0.03
N GLY A 16 -6.34 -9.13 -1.28
CA GLY A 16 -6.27 -10.35 -2.11
C GLY A 16 -7.44 -10.50 -3.08
N THR A 17 -8.61 -9.91 -2.77
CA THR A 17 -9.76 -9.92 -3.70
C THR A 17 -9.64 -8.85 -4.79
N ASP A 18 -8.62 -8.03 -4.74
CA ASP A 18 -8.23 -7.01 -5.70
C ASP A 18 -7.28 -7.53 -6.80
N LEU A 19 -6.91 -8.81 -6.75
CA LEU A 19 -6.15 -9.50 -7.80
C LEU A 19 -7.04 -9.71 -9.04
N PRO A 20 -6.57 -9.40 -10.27
CA PRO A 20 -7.33 -9.62 -11.51
C PRO A 20 -7.87 -11.03 -11.63
N GLU A 21 -7.08 -12.05 -11.30
CA GLU A 21 -7.45 -13.45 -11.36
C GLU A 21 -8.69 -13.79 -10.52
N PHE A 22 -8.93 -13.03 -9.43
CA PHE A 22 -10.09 -13.21 -8.57
C PHE A 22 -11.26 -12.29 -8.98
N TYR A 23 -11.04 -10.94 -9.03
CA TYR A 23 -12.18 -10.03 -9.18
C TYR A 23 -12.85 -10.09 -10.55
N GLU A 24 -12.18 -10.55 -11.58
CA GLU A 24 -12.78 -10.71 -12.90
C GLU A 24 -13.84 -11.81 -12.96
N LYS A 25 -13.77 -12.78 -12.02
CA LYS A 25 -14.69 -13.91 -11.92
C LYS A 25 -15.70 -13.76 -10.78
N TYR A 26 -15.22 -13.33 -9.60
CA TYR A 26 -15.99 -13.38 -8.35
C TYR A 26 -16.36 -12.00 -7.81
N GLU A 27 -15.93 -10.91 -8.47
CA GLU A 27 -15.96 -9.55 -7.94
C GLU A 27 -15.23 -9.42 -6.59
N GLY A 28 -14.43 -8.39 -6.42
CA GLY A 28 -13.65 -8.15 -5.21
C GLY A 28 -14.05 -6.87 -4.52
N SER A 29 -13.65 -6.72 -3.26
CA SER A 29 -13.76 -5.45 -2.56
C SER A 29 -12.79 -5.34 -1.40
N VAL A 30 -12.28 -4.13 -1.15
CA VAL A 30 -11.38 -3.84 -0.03
C VAL A 30 -11.85 -2.62 0.76
N VAL A 31 -11.56 -2.61 2.06
CA VAL A 31 -11.60 -1.43 2.93
C VAL A 31 -10.17 -1.09 3.31
N ALA A 32 -9.71 0.09 2.95
CA ALA A 32 -8.34 0.53 3.23
C ALA A 32 -8.28 2.05 3.44
N THR A 33 -7.22 2.51 4.09
CA THR A 33 -6.96 3.94 4.33
C THR A 33 -5.52 4.29 4.06
N THR A 34 -5.27 5.53 3.64
CA THR A 34 -3.92 6.09 3.64
C THR A 34 -3.50 6.54 5.04
N ILE A 35 -2.21 6.46 5.31
CA ILE A 35 -1.59 6.86 6.57
C ILE A 35 -0.48 7.87 6.34
N SER A 36 -0.10 8.61 7.40
CA SER A 36 0.96 9.62 7.35
C SER A 36 2.36 9.01 7.44
N GLN A 37 2.61 8.06 6.57
CA GLN A 37 3.91 7.60 6.10
C GLN A 37 3.90 7.73 4.58
N TYR A 38 4.99 8.17 4.01
CA TYR A 38 5.02 8.63 2.63
C TYR A 38 6.15 8.01 1.84
N THR A 39 5.96 7.98 0.54
CA THR A 39 7.03 7.85 -0.43
C THR A 39 7.38 9.22 -0.97
N TYR A 40 8.65 9.44 -1.22
CA TYR A 40 9.18 10.69 -1.75
C TYR A 40 9.90 10.40 -3.07
N VAL A 41 9.62 11.22 -4.08
CA VAL A 41 10.30 11.20 -5.35
C VAL A 41 10.83 12.60 -5.63
N MET A 42 12.13 12.75 -5.77
CA MET A 42 12.73 14.02 -6.20
C MET A 42 13.13 13.92 -7.66
N ILE A 43 12.76 14.93 -8.44
CA ILE A 43 13.07 15.01 -9.86
C ILE A 43 13.79 16.32 -10.17
N GLN A 44 14.88 16.20 -10.94
CA GLN A 44 15.58 17.30 -11.56
C GLN A 44 15.73 17.04 -13.06
N GLU A 45 15.19 17.94 -13.89
CA GLU A 45 15.47 17.90 -15.34
C GLU A 45 16.94 18.24 -15.60
N ARG A 46 17.51 17.63 -16.62
CA ARG A 46 18.90 17.78 -17.06
C ARG A 46 18.93 18.50 -18.40
N SER A 47 20.05 19.17 -18.69
CA SER A 47 20.32 19.80 -20.01
C SER A 47 20.78 18.79 -21.07
N ASP A 48 21.25 17.60 -20.63
CA ASP A 48 21.59 16.48 -21.51
C ASP A 48 20.44 15.45 -21.61
N ASN A 49 20.61 14.42 -22.42
CA ASN A 49 19.60 13.37 -22.61
C ASN A 49 19.81 12.16 -21.71
N ALA A 50 20.58 12.31 -20.61
CA ALA A 50 20.86 11.19 -19.71
C ALA A 50 19.70 10.95 -18.74
N PHE A 51 19.51 9.69 -18.36
CA PHE A 51 18.65 9.24 -17.31
C PHE A 51 19.50 8.74 -16.14
N GLN A 52 19.18 9.19 -14.93
CA GLN A 52 19.78 8.65 -13.70
C GLN A 52 18.67 8.39 -12.68
N ALA A 53 18.74 7.24 -12.04
CA ALA A 53 17.87 6.87 -10.92
C ALA A 53 18.72 6.45 -9.73
N PHE A 54 18.33 6.92 -8.53
CA PHE A 54 18.97 6.56 -7.27
C PHE A 54 17.91 6.14 -6.25
N SER A 55 18.10 4.98 -5.68
CA SER A 55 17.25 4.42 -4.63
C SER A 55 18.09 4.16 -3.38
N PRO A 56 18.10 5.08 -2.38
CA PRO A 56 18.81 4.89 -1.13
C PRO A 56 18.37 3.64 -0.38
N ASP A 57 17.09 3.32 -0.39
CA ASP A 57 16.50 2.17 0.33
C ASP A 57 17.08 0.83 -0.16
N PHE A 58 17.46 0.75 -1.44
CA PHE A 58 18.11 -0.41 -2.05
C PHE A 58 19.62 -0.24 -2.23
N GLN A 59 20.17 0.94 -1.91
CA GLN A 59 21.56 1.31 -2.18
C GLN A 59 21.94 1.11 -3.67
N LYS A 60 21.01 1.44 -4.55
CA LYS A 60 21.14 1.25 -6.00
C LYS A 60 21.19 2.59 -6.73
N HIS A 61 22.06 2.63 -7.73
CA HIS A 61 22.18 3.74 -8.68
C HIS A 61 22.25 3.17 -10.08
N TYR A 62 21.43 3.72 -10.98
CA TYR A 62 21.42 3.35 -12.39
C TYR A 62 21.55 4.59 -13.27
N LYS A 63 22.32 4.48 -14.36
CA LYS A 63 22.54 5.56 -15.33
C LYS A 63 22.46 5.02 -16.76
N ALA A 64 21.67 5.70 -17.60
CA ALA A 64 21.70 5.53 -19.05
C ALA A 64 22.01 6.87 -19.72
N THR A 65 22.90 6.85 -20.73
CA THR A 65 23.30 8.05 -21.47
C THR A 65 22.24 8.52 -22.49
N LYS A 66 21.31 7.63 -22.86
CA LYS A 66 20.23 7.88 -23.81
C LYS A 66 18.98 7.09 -23.39
N PHE A 67 17.78 7.62 -23.65
CA PHE A 67 16.51 6.98 -23.28
C PHE A 67 16.29 5.60 -23.91
N ASN A 68 16.75 5.39 -25.15
CA ASN A 68 16.63 4.08 -25.81
C ASN A 68 17.55 3.00 -25.23
N LYS A 69 18.48 3.38 -24.35
CA LYS A 69 19.38 2.48 -23.63
C LYS A 69 18.96 2.26 -22.16
N ILE A 70 17.79 2.76 -21.75
CA ILE A 70 17.29 2.50 -20.39
C ILE A 70 16.91 1.03 -20.28
N GLU A 71 17.55 0.34 -19.34
CA GLU A 71 17.23 -1.03 -18.94
C GLU A 71 16.47 -1.02 -17.64
N ILE A 72 15.78 -2.12 -17.32
CA ILE A 72 15.04 -2.28 -16.07
C ILE A 72 15.93 -3.09 -15.15
N GLU A 73 16.51 -2.41 -14.15
CA GLU A 73 17.40 -3.03 -13.16
C GLU A 73 16.75 -3.02 -11.77
N ASP A 74 16.99 -4.09 -11.02
CA ASP A 74 16.49 -4.26 -9.66
C ASP A 74 16.93 -3.11 -8.74
N GLY A 75 15.97 -2.59 -7.97
CA GLY A 75 16.11 -1.45 -7.08
C GLY A 75 15.90 -0.08 -7.73
N THR A 76 15.87 0.01 -9.07
CA THR A 76 15.52 1.21 -9.84
C THR A 76 14.47 0.94 -10.92
N GLU A 77 13.92 -0.27 -10.93
CA GLU A 77 12.96 -0.77 -11.93
C GLU A 77 11.71 0.10 -12.06
N ILE A 78 11.21 0.68 -10.95
CA ILE A 78 10.06 1.60 -10.97
C ILE A 78 10.39 2.85 -11.78
N ALA A 79 11.55 3.47 -11.54
CA ALA A 79 11.95 4.69 -12.24
C ALA A 79 12.10 4.43 -13.75
N SER A 80 12.85 3.39 -14.11
CA SER A 80 13.09 3.02 -15.51
C SER A 80 11.79 2.69 -16.24
N SER A 81 10.89 1.93 -15.60
CA SER A 81 9.62 1.50 -16.21
C SER A 81 8.65 2.66 -16.39
N VAL A 82 8.50 3.57 -15.41
CA VAL A 82 7.63 4.74 -15.52
C VAL A 82 8.10 5.66 -16.66
N ILE A 83 9.41 5.96 -16.73
CA ILE A 83 9.97 6.80 -17.78
C ILE A 83 9.76 6.20 -19.17
N LYS A 84 10.00 4.90 -19.34
CA LYS A 84 9.76 4.19 -20.62
C LYS A 84 8.29 4.17 -20.98
N TYR A 85 7.43 3.80 -20.05
CA TYR A 85 5.99 3.65 -20.27
C TYR A 85 5.32 4.98 -20.65
N LEU A 86 5.67 6.06 -19.95
CA LEU A 86 5.14 7.40 -20.19
C LEU A 86 5.89 8.15 -21.32
N LYS A 87 6.90 7.51 -21.93
CA LYS A 87 7.69 8.05 -23.05
C LYS A 87 8.25 9.45 -22.76
N TYR A 88 8.69 9.68 -21.51
CA TYR A 88 9.33 10.93 -21.14
C TYR A 88 10.73 11.00 -21.75
N LYS A 89 11.05 12.04 -22.53
CA LYS A 89 12.25 12.07 -23.41
C LYS A 89 13.31 13.11 -23.02
N LYS A 90 13.07 13.90 -21.96
CA LYS A 90 14.08 14.86 -21.49
C LYS A 90 15.00 14.22 -20.47
N GLY A 91 16.28 14.67 -20.44
CA GLY A 91 17.22 14.23 -19.43
C GLY A 91 16.69 14.45 -18.01
N ILE A 92 16.91 13.47 -17.12
CA ILE A 92 16.27 13.48 -15.80
C ILE A 92 17.10 12.73 -14.74
N ASN A 93 17.20 13.34 -13.58
CA ASN A 93 17.66 12.69 -12.35
C ASN A 93 16.43 12.38 -11.48
N ILE A 94 16.34 11.16 -10.95
CA ILE A 94 15.26 10.70 -10.08
C ILE A 94 15.87 10.11 -8.81
N VAL A 95 15.36 10.55 -7.64
CA VAL A 95 15.67 9.92 -6.35
C VAL A 95 14.36 9.37 -5.77
N LEU A 96 14.39 8.11 -5.33
CA LEU A 96 13.25 7.38 -4.78
C LEU A 96 13.54 7.01 -3.33
N CYS A 97 12.70 7.42 -2.38
CA CYS A 97 12.83 7.01 -0.97
C CYS A 97 11.46 6.91 -0.28
N SER A 98 11.44 6.30 0.90
CA SER A 98 10.21 6.03 1.63
C SER A 98 10.42 6.03 3.15
N ASP A 99 9.40 6.50 3.92
CA ASP A 99 9.37 6.35 5.37
C ASP A 99 9.22 4.88 5.80
N ALA A 100 8.54 4.08 4.98
CA ALA A 100 8.27 2.68 5.25
C ALA A 100 9.19 1.78 4.41
N PRO A 101 9.90 0.81 5.00
CA PRO A 101 10.75 -0.09 4.25
C PRO A 101 9.98 -0.82 3.15
N THR A 102 10.61 -1.06 2.01
CA THR A 102 10.04 -1.89 0.95
C THR A 102 9.80 -3.30 1.47
N GLY A 103 8.70 -3.94 1.05
CA GLY A 103 8.31 -5.25 1.57
C GLY A 103 7.71 -5.23 2.99
N SER A 104 7.50 -4.05 3.57
CA SER A 104 6.91 -3.89 4.91
C SER A 104 5.39 -4.13 4.99
N GLY A 105 4.74 -4.36 3.85
CA GLY A 105 3.30 -4.65 3.77
C GLY A 105 2.40 -3.41 3.78
N LEU A 106 2.97 -2.21 3.64
CA LEU A 106 2.22 -0.93 3.62
C LEU A 106 1.94 -0.40 2.20
N GLY A 107 2.23 -1.17 1.14
CA GLY A 107 2.01 -0.77 -0.25
C GLY A 107 3.00 0.26 -0.77
N THR A 108 4.22 0.23 -0.26
CA THR A 108 5.27 1.20 -0.59
C THR A 108 5.56 1.25 -2.09
N SER A 109 5.71 0.09 -2.75
CA SER A 109 5.99 0.03 -4.20
C SER A 109 4.86 0.64 -5.04
N GLY A 110 3.59 0.31 -4.73
CA GLY A 110 2.44 0.91 -5.40
C GLY A 110 2.35 2.42 -5.18
N ALA A 111 2.56 2.89 -3.93
CA ALA A 111 2.58 4.31 -3.60
C ALA A 111 3.73 5.06 -4.31
N LEU A 112 4.91 4.43 -4.43
CA LEU A 112 6.06 4.99 -5.12
C LEU A 112 5.81 5.11 -6.63
N THR A 113 5.18 4.08 -7.24
CA THR A 113 4.80 4.11 -8.65
C THR A 113 3.74 5.19 -8.93
N VAL A 114 2.70 5.29 -8.06
CA VAL A 114 1.69 6.37 -8.12
C VAL A 114 2.34 7.75 -8.04
N ASN A 115 3.27 7.92 -7.12
CA ASN A 115 3.99 9.18 -6.91
C ASN A 115 4.74 9.61 -8.17
N LEU A 116 5.56 8.70 -8.72
CA LEU A 116 6.36 9.00 -9.90
C LEU A 116 5.49 9.22 -11.16
N VAL A 117 4.45 8.40 -11.35
CA VAL A 117 3.48 8.60 -12.45
C VAL A 117 2.84 9.98 -12.37
N ASN A 118 2.40 10.41 -11.18
CA ASN A 118 1.81 11.72 -10.96
C ASN A 118 2.80 12.85 -11.27
N LEU A 119 4.07 12.70 -10.84
CA LEU A 119 5.12 13.68 -11.13
C LEU A 119 5.43 13.80 -12.63
N ILE A 120 5.58 12.67 -13.34
CA ILE A 120 5.86 12.70 -14.78
C ILE A 120 4.69 13.31 -15.57
N TYR A 121 3.44 12.99 -15.21
CA TYR A 121 2.28 13.67 -15.80
C TYR A 121 2.32 15.18 -15.56
N ASN A 122 2.69 15.62 -14.37
CA ASN A 122 2.84 17.04 -14.05
C ASN A 122 3.92 17.70 -14.91
N LEU A 123 5.11 17.07 -15.07
CA LEU A 123 6.19 17.53 -15.94
C LEU A 123 5.78 17.62 -17.41
N GLN A 124 4.89 16.75 -17.86
CA GLN A 124 4.34 16.77 -19.21
C GLN A 124 3.20 17.78 -19.39
N GLY A 125 2.81 18.51 -18.34
CA GLY A 125 1.67 19.43 -18.36
C GLY A 125 0.31 18.73 -18.45
N LEU A 126 0.25 17.43 -18.18
CA LEU A 126 -0.96 16.61 -18.31
C LEU A 126 -1.73 16.60 -16.99
N LYS A 127 -2.97 17.12 -17.00
CA LYS A 127 -3.90 16.94 -15.89
C LYS A 127 -4.54 15.55 -15.98
N ASN A 128 -4.29 14.72 -14.99
CA ASN A 128 -4.82 13.36 -14.93
C ASN A 128 -5.75 13.15 -13.74
N SER A 129 -6.77 12.31 -13.95
CA SER A 129 -7.65 11.90 -12.86
C SER A 129 -6.93 10.92 -11.92
N LYS A 130 -7.34 10.88 -10.64
CA LYS A 130 -6.86 9.88 -9.67
C LYS A 130 -6.98 8.45 -10.21
N LYS A 131 -8.07 8.15 -10.92
CA LYS A 131 -8.27 6.86 -11.57
C LYS A 131 -7.21 6.57 -12.62
N ASN A 132 -6.90 7.54 -13.49
CA ASN A 132 -5.92 7.35 -14.55
C ASN A 132 -4.51 7.14 -13.98
N ILE A 133 -4.15 7.88 -12.94
CA ILE A 133 -2.87 7.70 -12.23
C ILE A 133 -2.79 6.28 -11.64
N ALA A 134 -3.84 5.82 -10.93
CA ALA A 134 -3.88 4.48 -10.34
C ALA A 134 -3.79 3.36 -11.39
N GLU A 135 -4.56 3.48 -12.49
CA GLU A 135 -4.54 2.49 -13.57
C GLU A 135 -3.19 2.45 -14.30
N THR A 136 -2.57 3.61 -14.52
CA THR A 136 -1.24 3.68 -15.13
C THR A 136 -0.19 3.05 -14.21
N ALA A 137 -0.22 3.36 -12.92
CA ALA A 137 0.70 2.78 -11.95
C ALA A 137 0.52 1.26 -11.85
N PHE A 138 -0.73 0.77 -11.81
CA PHE A 138 -1.02 -0.66 -11.83
C PHE A 138 -0.49 -1.34 -13.09
N LYS A 139 -0.75 -0.79 -14.29
CA LYS A 139 -0.23 -1.36 -15.54
C LYS A 139 1.30 -1.45 -15.58
N ILE A 140 1.98 -0.46 -15.03
CA ILE A 140 3.44 -0.49 -14.94
C ILE A 140 3.90 -1.64 -14.02
N GLY A 141 3.33 -1.79 -12.83
CA GLY A 141 3.68 -2.88 -11.92
C GLY A 141 3.28 -4.25 -12.47
N HIS A 142 2.05 -4.39 -12.93
CA HIS A 142 1.49 -5.67 -13.34
C HIS A 142 1.94 -6.10 -14.74
N ASP A 143 1.80 -5.23 -15.77
CA ASP A 143 2.00 -5.61 -17.16
C ASP A 143 3.47 -5.41 -17.63
N VAL A 144 4.17 -4.39 -17.10
CA VAL A 144 5.56 -4.09 -17.50
C VAL A 144 6.56 -4.82 -16.62
N LEU A 145 6.37 -4.77 -15.29
CA LEU A 145 7.27 -5.41 -14.33
C LEU A 145 6.87 -6.86 -14.00
N ASN A 146 5.73 -7.32 -14.51
CA ASN A 146 5.19 -8.66 -14.25
C ASN A 146 5.05 -8.99 -12.76
N TRP A 147 4.73 -7.99 -11.94
CA TRP A 147 4.50 -8.22 -10.52
C TRP A 147 3.14 -8.86 -10.28
N PRO A 148 3.05 -9.86 -9.40
CA PRO A 148 1.79 -10.53 -9.06
C PRO A 148 0.96 -9.68 -8.07
N ILE A 149 0.57 -8.49 -8.47
CA ILE A 149 -0.09 -7.48 -7.61
C ILE A 149 -1.58 -7.33 -7.95
N GLY A 150 -2.35 -6.92 -6.94
CA GLY A 150 -3.71 -6.42 -7.09
C GLY A 150 -3.73 -4.90 -7.24
N LYS A 151 -4.92 -4.33 -7.39
CA LYS A 151 -5.11 -2.89 -7.67
C LYS A 151 -5.29 -2.01 -6.43
N GLN A 152 -5.36 -2.59 -5.23
CA GLN A 152 -5.72 -1.80 -4.04
C GLN A 152 -4.71 -0.71 -3.71
N ASP A 153 -3.42 -0.99 -3.87
CA ASP A 153 -2.33 -0.13 -3.40
C ASP A 153 -2.30 1.16 -4.18
N GLU A 154 -2.31 1.04 -5.50
CA GLU A 154 -2.30 2.18 -6.43
C GLU A 154 -3.58 3.02 -6.30
N TYR A 155 -4.73 2.35 -6.14
CA TYR A 155 -5.99 3.05 -5.98
C TYR A 155 -6.07 3.81 -4.66
N ILE A 156 -5.72 3.17 -3.53
CA ILE A 156 -5.75 3.84 -2.23
C ILE A 156 -4.75 4.99 -2.17
N SER A 157 -3.51 4.80 -2.61
CA SER A 157 -2.50 5.87 -2.64
C SER A 157 -2.90 7.02 -3.54
N SER A 158 -3.51 6.74 -4.71
CA SER A 158 -3.95 7.78 -5.64
C SER A 158 -5.16 8.57 -5.14
N TYR A 159 -6.13 7.91 -4.49
CA TYR A 159 -7.35 8.58 -4.02
C TYR A 159 -7.17 9.28 -2.69
N GLY A 160 -6.37 8.70 -1.78
CA GLY A 160 -6.21 9.16 -0.40
C GLY A 160 -7.44 8.92 0.48
N GLY A 161 -7.25 8.86 1.80
CA GLY A 161 -8.30 8.70 2.77
C GLY A 161 -8.82 7.28 2.96
N LEU A 162 -9.89 7.15 3.74
CA LEU A 162 -10.55 5.89 4.03
C LEU A 162 -11.57 5.57 2.94
N ASN A 163 -11.39 4.46 2.24
CA ASN A 163 -12.21 4.08 1.10
C ASN A 163 -12.65 2.62 1.15
N PHE A 164 -13.83 2.38 0.58
CA PHE A 164 -14.28 1.08 0.13
C PHE A 164 -14.15 1.02 -1.39
N ILE A 165 -13.37 0.07 -1.90
CA ILE A 165 -13.18 -0.10 -3.35
C ILE A 165 -13.83 -1.40 -3.77
N LYS A 166 -14.65 -1.33 -4.83
CA LYS A 166 -15.24 -2.49 -5.51
C LYS A 166 -14.49 -2.74 -6.80
N PHE A 167 -14.08 -3.98 -7.00
CA PHE A 167 -13.40 -4.44 -8.20
C PHE A 167 -14.32 -5.38 -8.98
N LYS A 168 -14.57 -5.04 -10.24
CA LYS A 168 -15.29 -5.86 -11.22
C LYS A 168 -14.49 -5.86 -12.51
N LYS A 169 -14.68 -6.86 -13.36
CA LYS A 169 -13.95 -7.05 -14.62
C LYS A 169 -13.77 -5.73 -15.42
N ASN A 170 -14.83 -4.97 -15.60
CA ASN A 170 -14.80 -3.77 -16.44
C ASN A 170 -15.04 -2.46 -15.64
N LYS A 171 -15.13 -2.52 -14.31
CA LYS A 171 -15.47 -1.35 -13.50
C LYS A 171 -14.85 -1.42 -12.12
N ILE A 172 -14.05 -0.41 -11.79
CA ILE A 172 -13.57 -0.19 -10.43
C ILE A 172 -14.29 1.04 -9.88
N GLN A 173 -14.83 0.91 -8.68
CA GLN A 173 -15.57 1.97 -8.00
C GLN A 173 -14.95 2.25 -6.64
N VAL A 174 -14.46 3.46 -6.45
CA VAL A 174 -13.96 3.96 -5.16
C VAL A 174 -15.08 4.71 -4.46
N ILE A 175 -15.40 4.31 -3.26
CA ILE A 175 -16.46 4.88 -2.41
C ILE A 175 -15.81 5.40 -1.14
N PRO A 176 -15.65 6.72 -0.96
CA PRO A 176 -15.13 7.28 0.28
C PRO A 176 -16.05 6.93 1.47
N ILE A 177 -15.43 6.48 2.55
CA ILE A 177 -16.14 6.22 3.81
C ILE A 177 -16.04 7.48 4.67
N LYS A 178 -17.15 8.17 4.80
CA LYS A 178 -17.25 9.35 5.65
C LYS A 178 -17.79 8.92 7.02
N MET A 179 -17.00 9.11 8.05
CA MET A 179 -17.37 8.89 9.45
C MET A 179 -17.35 10.22 10.20
N GLU A 180 -18.01 10.27 11.34
CA GLU A 180 -17.91 11.38 12.27
C GLU A 180 -16.46 11.56 12.73
N LYS A 181 -16.03 12.82 12.92
CA LYS A 181 -14.63 13.15 13.24
C LYS A 181 -14.16 12.50 14.56
N ASN A 182 -15.03 12.48 15.58
CA ASN A 182 -14.79 11.83 16.87
C ASN A 182 -14.58 10.32 16.71
N VAL A 183 -15.45 9.65 15.94
CA VAL A 183 -15.36 8.20 15.68
C VAL A 183 -14.12 7.86 14.84
N THR A 184 -13.78 8.69 13.85
CA THR A 184 -12.54 8.53 13.09
C THR A 184 -11.31 8.63 13.99
N LYS A 185 -11.29 9.61 14.91
CA LYS A 185 -10.22 9.78 15.89
C LYS A 185 -10.14 8.61 16.86
N GLU A 186 -11.31 8.12 17.31
CA GLU A 186 -11.38 6.96 18.18
C GLU A 186 -10.86 5.70 17.49
N LEU A 187 -11.32 5.41 16.26
CA LEU A 187 -10.80 4.30 15.47
C LEU A 187 -9.28 4.36 15.34
N GLN A 188 -8.74 5.52 14.95
CA GLN A 188 -7.30 5.72 14.83
C GLN A 188 -6.59 5.49 16.17
N ASN A 189 -7.16 6.00 17.27
CA ASN A 189 -6.59 5.82 18.61
C ASN A 189 -6.61 4.37 19.09
N ASN A 190 -7.57 3.56 18.63
CA ASN A 190 -7.67 2.14 18.99
C ASN A 190 -6.75 1.24 18.13
N LEU A 191 -6.12 1.79 17.11
CA LEU A 191 -5.18 1.05 16.26
C LEU A 191 -3.74 1.17 16.76
N LEU A 192 -3.02 0.06 16.67
CA LEU A 192 -1.59 -0.06 16.97
C LEU A 192 -0.90 -0.77 15.82
N LEU A 193 0.18 -0.19 15.34
CA LEU A 193 0.99 -0.75 14.26
C LEU A 193 2.37 -1.13 14.80
N PHE A 194 2.83 -2.36 14.52
CA PHE A 194 4.12 -2.85 14.94
C PHE A 194 4.89 -3.42 13.77
N PHE A 195 6.15 -3.03 13.63
CA PHE A 195 7.07 -3.62 12.65
C PHE A 195 7.77 -4.85 13.26
N LEU A 196 7.79 -5.94 12.49
CA LEU A 196 8.35 -7.24 12.92
C LEU A 196 9.88 -7.33 12.79
N GLY A 197 10.54 -6.28 12.28
CA GLY A 197 11.99 -6.26 12.06
C GLY A 197 12.48 -7.07 10.85
N ALA A 198 11.58 -7.71 10.10
CA ALA A 198 11.92 -8.48 8.91
C ALA A 198 10.95 -8.20 7.77
N THR A 199 11.50 -7.98 6.59
CA THR A 199 10.76 -7.94 5.33
C THR A 199 10.96 -9.26 4.60
N ARG A 200 9.94 -9.74 3.89
CA ARG A 200 10.06 -10.90 2.99
C ARG A 200 9.75 -10.47 1.57
N ASN A 201 10.24 -11.23 0.62
CA ASN A 201 9.83 -11.09 -0.76
C ASN A 201 8.34 -11.44 -0.87
N SER A 202 7.48 -10.41 -0.97
CA SER A 202 6.03 -10.54 -1.07
C SER A 202 5.61 -11.19 -2.39
N SER A 203 6.44 -11.11 -3.43
CA SER A 203 6.16 -11.66 -4.75
C SER A 203 5.96 -13.18 -4.70
N THR A 204 6.75 -13.91 -3.90
CA THR A 204 6.62 -15.37 -3.78
C THR A 204 5.25 -15.78 -3.21
N ILE A 205 4.78 -15.11 -2.15
CA ILE A 205 3.48 -15.39 -1.52
C ILE A 205 2.34 -15.04 -2.46
N LEU A 206 2.44 -13.88 -3.13
CA LEU A 206 1.42 -13.42 -4.08
C LEU A 206 1.39 -14.31 -5.33
N SER A 207 2.54 -14.74 -5.87
CA SER A 207 2.61 -15.68 -6.98
C SER A 207 1.94 -17.01 -6.64
N GLN A 208 2.16 -17.53 -5.42
CA GLN A 208 1.49 -18.75 -4.97
C GLN A 208 -0.03 -18.55 -4.84
N GLN A 209 -0.46 -17.38 -4.33
CA GLN A 209 -1.88 -17.05 -4.25
C GLN A 209 -2.52 -16.95 -5.65
N VAL A 210 -1.86 -16.27 -6.59
CA VAL A 210 -2.31 -16.18 -8.00
C VAL A 210 -2.41 -17.57 -8.62
N LYS A 211 -1.40 -18.42 -8.42
CA LYS A 211 -1.42 -19.82 -8.88
C LYS A 211 -2.62 -20.57 -8.32
N ASN A 212 -2.83 -20.52 -7.01
CA ASN A 212 -3.97 -21.19 -6.36
C ASN A 212 -5.32 -20.73 -6.92
N ILE A 213 -5.46 -19.43 -7.24
CA ILE A 213 -6.69 -18.88 -7.86
C ILE A 213 -6.88 -19.43 -9.26
N LYS A 214 -5.81 -19.45 -10.08
CA LYS A 214 -5.86 -19.97 -11.46
C LYS A 214 -6.21 -21.46 -11.49
N GLU A 215 -5.67 -22.24 -10.56
CA GLU A 215 -5.92 -23.68 -10.38
C GLU A 215 -7.24 -23.97 -9.66
N LYS A 216 -8.02 -22.95 -9.30
CA LYS A 216 -9.31 -23.07 -8.59
C LYS A 216 -9.21 -23.85 -7.28
N ASN A 217 -8.13 -23.62 -6.52
CA ASN A 217 -7.98 -24.22 -5.19
C ASN A 217 -9.13 -23.81 -4.28
N ASN A 218 -9.98 -24.75 -3.88
CA ASN A 218 -11.21 -24.49 -3.12
C ASN A 218 -10.93 -23.72 -1.84
N LYS A 219 -9.92 -24.12 -1.04
CA LYS A 219 -9.56 -23.48 0.22
C LYS A 219 -9.19 -22.02 0.03
N THR A 220 -8.43 -21.68 -1.02
CA THR A 220 -8.05 -20.31 -1.36
C THR A 220 -9.28 -19.51 -1.81
N ILE A 221 -10.11 -20.04 -2.70
CA ILE A 221 -11.30 -19.34 -3.22
C ILE A 221 -12.31 -19.06 -2.10
N GLU A 222 -12.67 -20.06 -1.28
CA GLU A 222 -13.57 -19.89 -0.13
C GLU A 222 -13.06 -18.85 0.85
N SER A 223 -11.75 -18.84 1.11
CA SER A 223 -11.13 -17.88 2.00
C SER A 223 -11.15 -16.44 1.44
N LEU A 224 -10.94 -16.28 0.13
CA LEU A 224 -11.06 -15.00 -0.56
C LEU A 224 -12.51 -14.50 -0.59
N GLU A 225 -13.48 -15.37 -0.83
CA GLU A 225 -14.91 -15.03 -0.73
C GLU A 225 -15.28 -14.61 0.70
N GLN A 226 -14.73 -15.27 1.71
CA GLN A 226 -14.94 -14.90 3.12
C GLN A 226 -14.42 -13.49 3.41
N VAL A 227 -13.17 -13.16 3.04
CA VAL A 227 -12.64 -11.80 3.27
C VAL A 227 -13.35 -10.75 2.43
N ASN A 228 -13.90 -11.11 1.27
CA ASN A 228 -14.76 -10.24 0.47
C ASN A 228 -16.08 -9.93 1.19
N LYS A 229 -16.72 -10.93 1.81
CA LYS A 229 -17.92 -10.73 2.65
C LYS A 229 -17.62 -9.85 3.85
N LEU A 230 -16.48 -10.08 4.52
CA LEU A 230 -16.02 -9.27 5.66
C LEU A 230 -15.74 -7.82 5.28
N SER A 231 -15.14 -7.55 4.10
CA SER A 231 -14.94 -6.18 3.63
C SER A 231 -16.27 -5.43 3.43
N LYS A 232 -17.28 -6.10 2.89
CA LYS A 232 -18.64 -5.54 2.74
C LYS A 232 -19.31 -5.31 4.10
N LYS A 233 -19.09 -6.19 5.09
CA LYS A 233 -19.58 -6.02 6.47
C LYS A 233 -18.87 -4.83 7.12
N MET A 234 -17.54 -4.75 7.06
CA MET A 234 -16.75 -3.64 7.60
C MET A 234 -17.16 -2.30 6.97
N PHE A 235 -17.36 -2.24 5.66
CA PHE A 235 -17.88 -1.04 5.00
C PHE A 235 -19.23 -0.58 5.59
N ARG A 236 -20.16 -1.51 5.82
CA ARG A 236 -21.50 -1.19 6.37
C ARG A 236 -21.42 -0.63 7.77
N VAL A 237 -20.60 -1.21 8.65
CA VAL A 237 -20.46 -0.73 10.03
C VAL A 237 -19.75 0.62 10.09
N LEU A 238 -18.68 0.81 9.32
CA LEU A 238 -17.96 2.09 9.25
C LEU A 238 -18.81 3.21 8.64
N LYS A 239 -19.63 2.91 7.62
CA LYS A 239 -20.57 3.90 7.04
C LYS A 239 -21.60 4.41 8.07
N LYS A 240 -21.90 3.60 9.08
CA LYS A 240 -22.78 3.99 10.20
C LYS A 240 -22.02 4.64 11.37
N SER A 241 -20.73 4.94 11.18
CA SER A 241 -19.83 5.41 12.24
C SER A 241 -19.81 4.47 13.46
N ASN A 242 -19.98 3.16 13.26
CA ASN A 242 -19.87 2.13 14.28
C ASN A 242 -18.52 1.42 14.17
N ILE A 243 -17.78 1.31 15.28
CA ILE A 243 -16.47 0.65 15.34
C ILE A 243 -16.43 -0.50 16.37
N ASP A 244 -17.56 -0.86 16.97
CA ASP A 244 -17.61 -1.89 18.03
C ASP A 244 -17.13 -3.25 17.53
N GLU A 245 -17.56 -3.64 16.34
CA GLU A 245 -17.18 -4.92 15.70
C GLU A 245 -15.84 -4.86 14.93
N PHE A 246 -15.15 -3.70 14.89
CA PHE A 246 -14.01 -3.51 14.02
C PHE A 246 -12.87 -4.48 14.34
N GLY A 247 -12.57 -4.69 15.62
CA GLY A 247 -11.53 -5.61 16.07
C GLY A 247 -11.84 -7.06 15.69
N ASP A 248 -13.08 -7.50 15.92
CA ASP A 248 -13.52 -8.85 15.58
C ASP A 248 -13.46 -9.10 14.07
N LEU A 249 -13.87 -8.12 13.26
CA LEU A 249 -13.76 -8.20 11.80
C LEU A 249 -12.31 -8.27 11.30
N LEU A 250 -11.37 -7.63 11.99
CA LEU A 250 -9.94 -7.78 11.70
C LEU A 250 -9.46 -9.20 11.99
N ASP A 251 -9.84 -9.77 13.14
CA ASP A 251 -9.46 -11.13 13.55
C ASP A 251 -10.05 -12.18 12.61
N GLU A 252 -11.36 -12.11 12.31
CA GLU A 252 -11.99 -12.99 11.34
C GLU A 252 -11.30 -12.93 9.96
N GLY A 253 -10.97 -11.70 9.51
CA GLY A 253 -10.27 -11.47 8.25
C GLY A 253 -8.86 -12.05 8.25
N TRP A 254 -8.13 -11.96 9.35
CA TRP A 254 -6.82 -12.56 9.50
C TRP A 254 -6.88 -14.09 9.51
N ASN A 255 -7.82 -14.67 10.24
CA ASN A 255 -8.04 -16.11 10.29
C ASN A 255 -8.40 -16.69 8.91
N ALA A 256 -9.18 -15.97 8.10
CA ALA A 256 -9.43 -16.33 6.73
C ALA A 256 -8.17 -16.21 5.85
N LYS A 257 -7.44 -15.08 5.96
CA LYS A 257 -6.26 -14.80 5.15
C LYS A 257 -5.14 -15.81 5.35
N LYS A 258 -4.94 -16.34 6.55
CA LYS A 258 -3.95 -17.41 6.83
C LYS A 258 -4.12 -18.64 5.94
N ARG A 259 -5.28 -18.83 5.30
CA ARG A 259 -5.59 -19.96 4.42
C ARG A 259 -5.40 -19.68 2.92
N PHE A 260 -4.99 -18.47 2.52
CA PHE A 260 -4.83 -18.12 1.10
C PHE A 260 -3.72 -18.93 0.41
N SER A 261 -2.60 -19.05 1.06
CA SER A 261 -1.44 -19.81 0.60
C SER A 261 -0.47 -20.07 1.76
N GLU A 262 0.43 -20.98 1.55
CA GLU A 262 1.57 -21.18 2.47
C GLU A 262 2.41 -19.89 2.56
N GLY A 263 3.07 -19.70 3.69
CA GLY A 263 3.94 -18.54 3.94
C GLY A 263 3.22 -17.24 4.32
N VAL A 264 1.89 -17.15 4.24
CA VAL A 264 1.12 -15.98 4.72
C VAL A 264 1.36 -15.73 6.20
N THR A 265 1.50 -16.79 6.99
CA THR A 265 1.88 -16.75 8.40
C THR A 265 2.95 -17.79 8.73
N ASN A 266 3.51 -17.72 9.94
CA ASN A 266 4.43 -18.71 10.50
C ASN A 266 4.31 -18.77 12.02
N ASN A 267 4.98 -19.75 12.66
CA ASN A 267 4.92 -19.96 14.11
C ASN A 267 5.30 -18.71 14.92
N LYS A 268 6.30 -17.93 14.47
CA LYS A 268 6.71 -16.69 15.15
C LYS A 268 5.58 -15.65 15.11
N ILE A 269 5.00 -15.42 13.94
CA ILE A 269 3.89 -14.48 13.75
C ILE A 269 2.68 -14.90 14.57
N ASN A 270 2.33 -16.19 14.56
CA ASN A 270 1.19 -16.71 15.33
C ASN A 270 1.40 -16.51 16.84
N LYS A 271 2.58 -16.85 17.39
CA LYS A 271 2.89 -16.61 18.80
C LYS A 271 2.80 -15.14 19.20
N ILE A 272 3.28 -14.22 18.35
CA ILE A 272 3.18 -12.77 18.59
C ILE A 272 1.72 -12.34 18.57
N TYR A 273 0.94 -12.84 17.61
CA TYR A 273 -0.48 -12.55 17.48
C TYR A 273 -1.26 -13.00 18.73
N ASP A 274 -1.05 -14.25 19.17
CA ASP A 274 -1.70 -14.82 20.35
C ASP A 274 -1.31 -14.04 21.63
N LEU A 275 -0.02 -13.67 21.76
CA LEU A 275 0.44 -12.81 22.86
C LEU A 275 -0.27 -11.44 22.86
N ALA A 276 -0.54 -10.86 21.69
CA ALA A 276 -1.25 -9.59 21.59
C ALA A 276 -2.70 -9.73 22.05
N LEU A 277 -3.41 -10.80 21.65
CA LEU A 277 -4.79 -11.08 22.10
C LEU A 277 -4.84 -11.26 23.64
N GLN A 278 -3.92 -12.02 24.21
CA GLN A 278 -3.82 -12.24 25.68
C GLN A 278 -3.53 -10.93 26.44
N ASN A 279 -2.96 -9.91 25.77
CA ASN A 279 -2.62 -8.63 26.40
C ASN A 279 -3.56 -7.48 26.00
N GLY A 280 -4.74 -7.79 25.47
CA GLY A 280 -5.86 -6.85 25.30
C GLY A 280 -6.09 -6.34 23.88
N ALA A 281 -5.42 -6.91 22.87
CA ALA A 281 -5.90 -6.74 21.50
C ALA A 281 -7.22 -7.49 21.33
N VAL A 282 -8.20 -6.86 20.71
CA VAL A 282 -9.49 -7.47 20.34
C VAL A 282 -9.32 -8.31 19.08
N GLY A 283 -8.49 -7.83 18.17
CA GLY A 283 -8.16 -8.51 16.93
C GLY A 283 -7.07 -7.75 16.19
N GLY A 284 -6.64 -8.30 15.07
CA GLY A 284 -5.57 -7.70 14.28
C GLY A 284 -5.31 -8.45 12.98
N LYS A 285 -4.27 -8.07 12.29
CA LYS A 285 -3.81 -8.76 11.07
C LYS A 285 -2.40 -8.38 10.69
N LEU A 286 -1.76 -9.25 9.93
CA LEU A 286 -0.55 -8.89 9.20
C LEU A 286 -0.93 -8.10 7.94
N THR A 287 -0.28 -6.95 7.73
CA THR A 287 -0.50 -6.10 6.55
C THR A 287 0.17 -6.67 5.29
N GLY A 288 -0.24 -6.24 4.10
CA GLY A 288 0.35 -6.67 2.82
C GLY A 288 0.09 -8.15 2.48
N ALA A 289 1.00 -8.80 1.76
CA ALA A 289 0.87 -10.18 1.29
C ALA A 289 0.90 -11.21 2.41
N GLY A 290 1.67 -10.98 3.45
CA GLY A 290 1.94 -11.94 4.53
C GLY A 290 3.42 -12.18 4.74
N GLY A 291 3.76 -13.10 5.65
CA GLY A 291 5.12 -13.59 5.88
C GLY A 291 6.05 -12.65 6.66
N GLY A 292 5.73 -11.38 6.81
CA GLY A 292 6.52 -10.36 7.51
C GLY A 292 5.95 -8.97 7.35
N GLY A 293 6.69 -7.94 7.76
CA GLY A 293 6.29 -6.54 7.68
C GLY A 293 5.62 -6.04 8.95
N HIS A 294 4.38 -5.52 8.87
CA HIS A 294 3.70 -4.91 10.01
C HIS A 294 2.50 -5.73 10.50
N LEU A 295 2.37 -5.82 11.81
CA LEU A 295 1.16 -6.28 12.48
C LEU A 295 0.32 -5.06 12.91
N LEU A 296 -0.94 -5.05 12.50
CA LEU A 296 -1.94 -4.10 12.93
C LEU A 296 -2.84 -4.75 13.96
N PHE A 297 -3.03 -4.10 15.11
CA PHE A 297 -3.96 -4.54 16.15
C PHE A 297 -5.00 -3.47 16.46
N TYR A 298 -6.22 -3.90 16.78
CA TYR A 298 -7.25 -3.08 17.39
C TYR A 298 -7.28 -3.35 18.90
N CYS A 299 -7.10 -2.30 19.70
CA CYS A 299 -6.96 -2.41 21.14
C CYS A 299 -7.62 -1.21 21.81
N LYS A 300 -8.48 -1.45 22.80
CA LYS A 300 -9.11 -0.36 23.56
C LYS A 300 -8.06 0.48 24.31
N PRO A 301 -8.29 1.80 24.48
CA PRO A 301 -7.29 2.72 25.06
C PRO A 301 -6.74 2.27 26.41
N THR A 302 -7.56 1.67 27.25
CA THR A 302 -7.19 1.18 28.59
C THR A 302 -6.12 0.07 28.59
N LYS A 303 -6.02 -0.69 27.50
CA LYS A 303 -5.06 -1.81 27.36
C LYS A 303 -3.84 -1.46 26.51
N LYS A 304 -3.84 -0.31 25.79
CA LYS A 304 -2.78 0.08 24.85
C LYS A 304 -1.37 0.10 25.45
N LYS A 305 -1.21 0.78 26.60
CA LYS A 305 0.12 0.92 27.23
C LYS A 305 0.73 -0.44 27.57
N ASN A 306 -0.08 -1.37 28.11
CA ASN A 306 0.36 -2.72 28.39
C ASN A 306 0.75 -3.48 27.13
N LEU A 307 -0.10 -3.46 26.11
CA LEU A 307 0.15 -4.13 24.83
C LEU A 307 1.43 -3.61 24.14
N ILE A 308 1.62 -2.29 24.09
CA ILE A 308 2.84 -1.68 23.53
C ILE A 308 4.06 -2.20 24.31
N LYS A 309 4.07 -2.10 25.65
CA LYS A 309 5.18 -2.58 26.48
C LYS A 309 5.49 -4.06 26.25
N LYS A 310 4.46 -4.90 26.17
CA LYS A 310 4.64 -6.35 25.97
C LYS A 310 5.25 -6.68 24.61
N LEU A 311 4.77 -6.05 23.55
CA LEU A 311 5.25 -6.32 22.20
C LEU A 311 6.63 -5.69 21.93
N THR A 312 6.93 -4.53 22.48
CA THR A 312 8.27 -3.93 22.38
C THR A 312 9.32 -4.72 23.14
N ASN A 313 8.97 -5.29 24.30
CA ASN A 313 9.90 -6.13 25.09
C ASN A 313 10.33 -7.41 24.34
N ILE A 314 9.56 -7.88 23.37
CA ILE A 314 9.93 -9.02 22.51
C ILE A 314 10.55 -8.60 21.18
N GLY A 315 10.97 -7.33 21.06
CA GLY A 315 11.73 -6.81 19.92
C GLY A 315 10.89 -6.23 18.76
N LEU A 316 9.58 -6.00 18.94
CA LEU A 316 8.80 -5.30 17.90
C LEU A 316 8.95 -3.78 18.05
N SER A 317 9.02 -3.08 16.93
CA SER A 317 9.03 -1.62 16.90
C SER A 317 7.60 -1.10 16.76
N HIS A 318 7.13 -0.30 17.75
CA HIS A 318 5.85 0.39 17.65
C HIS A 318 5.97 1.55 16.67
N VAL A 319 5.12 1.58 15.65
CA VAL A 319 5.12 2.56 14.57
C VAL A 319 3.95 3.53 14.74
N PRO A 320 4.20 4.86 14.75
CA PRO A 320 3.12 5.85 14.81
C PRO A 320 2.13 5.66 13.64
N LEU A 321 0.83 5.69 13.96
CA LEU A 321 -0.22 5.53 12.98
C LEU A 321 -1.15 6.75 13.02
N LYS A 322 -1.22 7.47 11.90
CA LYS A 322 -2.15 8.60 11.72
C LYS A 322 -2.76 8.48 10.32
N PHE A 323 -4.07 8.62 10.23
CA PHE A 323 -4.76 8.66 8.93
C PHE A 323 -4.48 9.98 8.21
N THR A 324 -4.40 9.92 6.90
CA THR A 324 -4.37 11.10 6.03
C THR A 324 -5.44 10.99 4.95
N ASN A 325 -5.99 12.12 4.54
CA ASN A 325 -6.99 12.16 3.46
C ASN A 325 -6.38 12.55 2.11
N GLN A 326 -5.06 12.80 2.10
CA GLN A 326 -4.37 13.24 0.89
C GLN A 326 -4.01 12.04 0.01
N GLY A 327 -4.07 12.25 -1.30
CA GLY A 327 -3.43 11.42 -2.31
C GLY A 327 -2.05 12.00 -2.66
N PRO A 328 -1.48 11.67 -3.85
CA PRO A 328 -0.18 12.17 -4.27
C PRO A 328 -0.19 13.69 -4.44
N GLN A 329 0.86 14.34 -3.95
CA GLN A 329 1.09 15.78 -4.03
C GLN A 329 2.36 16.06 -4.82
N VAL A 330 2.41 17.21 -5.48
CA VAL A 330 3.60 17.72 -6.17
C VAL A 330 3.97 19.08 -5.58
N LEU A 331 5.21 19.22 -5.14
CA LEU A 331 5.78 20.46 -4.67
C LEU A 331 6.84 20.93 -5.68
N ASN A 332 6.72 22.18 -6.14
CA ASN A 332 7.74 22.83 -6.94
C ASN A 332 8.60 23.71 -6.01
N LEU A 333 9.85 23.33 -5.79
CA LEU A 333 10.72 24.06 -4.89
C LEU A 333 11.01 25.50 -5.38
N TYR A 334 10.99 25.76 -6.67
CA TYR A 334 11.21 27.11 -7.19
C TYR A 334 10.07 28.06 -6.82
N ASP A 335 8.82 27.56 -6.82
CA ASP A 335 7.65 28.36 -6.42
C ASP A 335 7.62 28.61 -4.91
N THR A 336 8.18 27.69 -4.13
CA THR A 336 8.20 27.76 -2.67
C THR A 336 9.29 28.69 -2.15
N ILE A 337 10.46 28.74 -2.82
CA ILE A 337 11.61 29.58 -2.42
C ILE A 337 11.51 30.97 -3.03
N GLY A 338 10.95 31.11 -4.22
CA GLY A 338 10.76 32.39 -4.93
C GLY A 338 9.57 33.23 -4.48
N GLY A 339 8.68 32.70 -3.64
CA GLY A 339 7.43 33.37 -3.22
C GLY A 339 7.57 34.48 -2.17
N SER A 340 8.79 34.91 -1.80
CA SER A 340 9.01 36.01 -0.84
C SER A 340 9.50 37.30 -1.45
N THR A 341 9.37 37.49 -2.78
CA THR A 341 9.63 38.77 -3.44
C THR A 341 8.44 39.20 -4.31
N LYS A 342 7.36 39.62 -3.67
CA LYS A 342 6.42 40.64 -4.17
C LYS A 342 5.78 41.38 -3.02
#